data_7d8959d701204d57114102e7adaf4cf8
#
_entry.id   7d8959d701204d57114102e7adaf4cf8
#
_cell.length_a   1.000
_cell.length_b   1.000
_cell.length_c   1.000
_cell.angle_alpha   90.00
_cell.angle_beta   90.00
_cell.angle_gamma   90.00
#
_symmetry.space_group_name_H-M   'P 1'
#
loop_
_entity.id
_entity.type
_entity.pdbx_description
1 polymer ?
#
loop_
_entity_poly.entity_id
_entity_poly.type
_entity_poly.pdbx_seq_one_letter_code
_entity_poly.pdbx_strand_id
1 'polypeptide(L)'
;MIPIALSGDTSYNKDNIRHYVAEGNRFIFGSSTIHFDKIARQKIYQAIDSAKLSDTALLKNEYLQLKQKLGKIPSIFDFSQFGSIDILKFLDKFKTYHNFLQKYDKDYTIRFNTIQEEILYFISYRFAKGKRIHELIALKLLLKNTSHLLMDIKQILITKYHQEFTEQIKVSLIRNLTNLFTISNEQAKFSNCIFIKENDNDYIISDIFKSALQDEKFYFQINEILDFALERYQKYYQNKYKNTNLVLYQKYTYEEVCYLLNWPQKINPNAMAGYFYEKTTHTMPVFINYIAPDKKRVDYTNEFLSNTLITAYSKSNRKLDSSDAKHIYNANKEQNKLYLFVRKPSEDKEAKEFYFLGEITAQGNPEFAPKYNGFKILYKLDTPVRADIFDYLTTITV
;
A
#
# COMPACT_ATOMS: atom_id res chain seq x y z
N MET A 1 -12.82 -25.31 -7.53
CA MET A 1 -12.67 -24.24 -6.53
C MET A 1 -12.11 -24.87 -5.27
N ILE A 2 -10.87 -24.55 -4.89
CA ILE A 2 -10.24 -25.09 -3.69
C ILE A 2 -10.84 -24.32 -2.50
N PRO A 3 -11.45 -24.96 -1.51
CA PRO A 3 -11.95 -24.25 -0.34
C PRO A 3 -10.76 -23.80 0.51
N ILE A 4 -10.53 -22.49 0.57
CA ILE A 4 -9.41 -21.84 1.28
C ILE A 4 -9.85 -21.41 2.69
N ALA A 5 -10.64 -22.19 3.35
CA ALA A 5 -11.21 -21.83 4.65
C ALA A 5 -10.48 -22.50 5.84
N LEU A 6 -9.13 -22.57 5.85
CA LEU A 6 -8.45 -23.38 6.87
C LEU A 6 -7.46 -22.63 7.77
N SER A 7 -7.29 -21.31 7.65
CA SER A 7 -6.27 -20.62 8.44
C SER A 7 -6.75 -19.44 9.29
N GLY A 8 -8.05 -19.25 9.48
CA GLY A 8 -8.57 -18.10 10.24
C GLY A 8 -8.51 -16.76 9.52
N ASP A 9 -7.89 -16.69 8.34
CA ASP A 9 -7.93 -15.55 7.45
C ASP A 9 -8.88 -15.87 6.28
N THR A 10 -10.13 -15.46 6.42
CA THR A 10 -11.24 -15.84 5.53
C THR A 10 -11.31 -15.00 4.24
N SER A 11 -10.47 -13.97 4.11
CA SER A 11 -10.52 -13.13 2.92
C SER A 11 -9.76 -13.75 1.74
N TYR A 12 -10.44 -13.86 0.59
CA TYR A 12 -9.81 -14.23 -0.67
C TYR A 12 -8.85 -13.13 -1.12
N ASN A 13 -7.55 -13.38 -0.92
CA ASN A 13 -6.48 -12.46 -1.25
C ASN A 13 -5.47 -13.20 -2.15
N LYS A 14 -5.13 -12.61 -3.30
CA LYS A 14 -4.17 -13.19 -4.24
C LYS A 14 -2.82 -13.52 -3.58
N ASP A 15 -2.37 -12.70 -2.65
CA ASP A 15 -1.08 -12.90 -1.97
C ASP A 15 -1.13 -14.06 -0.98
N ASN A 16 -2.24 -14.20 -0.23
CA ASN A 16 -2.44 -15.34 0.65
C ASN A 16 -2.45 -16.65 -0.15
N ILE A 17 -3.17 -16.67 -1.30
CA ILE A 17 -3.19 -17.87 -2.16
C ILE A 17 -1.80 -18.20 -2.68
N ARG A 18 -1.03 -17.20 -3.14
CA ARG A 18 0.36 -17.42 -3.61
C ARG A 18 1.24 -17.96 -2.50
N HIS A 19 1.13 -17.40 -1.31
CA HIS A 19 1.86 -17.87 -0.14
C HIS A 19 1.55 -19.35 0.16
N TYR A 20 0.28 -19.71 0.16
CA TYR A 20 -0.14 -21.11 0.37
C TYR A 20 0.35 -22.06 -0.74
N VAL A 21 0.31 -21.63 -2.00
CA VAL A 21 0.82 -22.43 -3.12
C VAL A 21 2.34 -22.64 -3.02
N ALA A 22 3.07 -21.64 -2.55
CA ALA A 22 4.52 -21.70 -2.41
C ALA A 22 4.95 -22.58 -1.20
N GLU A 23 4.28 -22.44 -0.06
CA GLU A 23 4.59 -23.24 1.15
C GLU A 23 4.16 -24.71 1.07
N GLY A 24 3.20 -25.05 0.24
CA GLY A 24 2.81 -26.43 -0.16
C GLY A 24 2.34 -27.38 0.93
N ASN A 25 2.50 -27.05 2.20
CA ASN A 25 2.54 -28.07 3.27
C ASN A 25 1.43 -28.01 4.31
N ARG A 26 0.46 -27.08 4.22
CA ARG A 26 -0.40 -26.82 5.40
C ARG A 26 -1.89 -27.13 5.25
N PHE A 27 -2.31 -27.76 4.15
CA PHE A 27 -3.74 -27.86 3.83
C PHE A 27 -4.40 -29.23 4.03
N ILE A 28 -3.66 -30.23 4.44
CA ILE A 28 -4.23 -31.57 4.62
C ILE A 28 -4.00 -32.00 6.05
N PHE A 29 -5.10 -32.28 6.76
CA PHE A 29 -5.05 -32.97 8.05
C PHE A 29 -4.47 -34.39 7.83
N GLY A 30 -3.23 -34.59 8.26
CA GLY A 30 -2.49 -35.82 8.09
C GLY A 30 -1.06 -35.60 7.60
N SER A 31 -0.32 -36.68 7.44
CA SER A 31 1.10 -36.65 7.03
C SER A 31 1.34 -36.45 5.52
N SER A 32 0.35 -36.05 4.76
CA SER A 32 0.48 -35.82 3.31
C SER A 32 0.82 -34.38 2.98
N THR A 33 1.91 -34.15 2.28
CA THR A 33 2.32 -32.87 1.73
C THR A 33 2.04 -32.83 0.24
N ILE A 34 1.40 -31.76 -0.26
CA ILE A 34 1.22 -31.55 -1.69
C ILE A 34 2.32 -30.61 -2.17
N HIS A 35 3.22 -31.13 -2.98
CA HIS A 35 4.19 -30.33 -3.72
C HIS A 35 3.67 -30.09 -5.15
N PHE A 36 3.38 -28.84 -5.48
CA PHE A 36 3.12 -28.47 -6.86
C PHE A 36 4.45 -28.43 -7.63
N ASP A 37 4.50 -29.14 -8.74
CA ASP A 37 5.61 -28.98 -9.67
C ASP A 37 5.68 -27.57 -10.26
N LYS A 38 6.78 -27.25 -10.92
CA LYS A 38 7.00 -25.91 -11.48
C LYS A 38 5.91 -25.50 -12.49
N ILE A 39 5.43 -26.43 -13.31
CA ILE A 39 4.38 -26.18 -14.32
C ILE A 39 3.03 -25.94 -13.66
N ALA A 40 2.69 -26.73 -12.64
CA ALA A 40 1.45 -26.57 -11.88
C ALA A 40 1.42 -25.23 -11.15
N ARG A 41 2.50 -24.86 -10.47
CA ARG A 41 2.63 -23.54 -9.80
C ARG A 41 2.48 -22.39 -10.80
N GLN A 42 3.12 -22.49 -11.95
CA GLN A 42 3.04 -21.49 -13.02
C GLN A 42 1.58 -21.28 -13.49
N LYS A 43 0.84 -22.35 -13.78
CA LYS A 43 -0.58 -22.28 -14.17
C LYS A 43 -1.45 -21.68 -13.07
N ILE A 44 -1.19 -22.02 -11.81
CA ILE A 44 -1.92 -21.47 -10.66
C ILE A 44 -1.66 -19.97 -10.54
N TYR A 45 -0.40 -19.51 -10.64
CA TYR A 45 -0.06 -18.09 -10.60
C TYR A 45 -0.71 -17.31 -11.75
N GLN A 46 -0.72 -17.85 -12.97
CA GLN A 46 -1.43 -17.25 -14.10
C GLN A 46 -2.94 -17.10 -13.82
N ALA A 47 -3.57 -18.15 -13.29
CA ALA A 47 -4.99 -18.12 -12.97
C ALA A 47 -5.29 -17.09 -11.86
N ILE A 48 -4.42 -16.95 -10.86
CA ILE A 48 -4.55 -15.96 -9.80
C ILE A 48 -4.38 -14.55 -10.37
N ASP A 49 -3.37 -14.32 -11.22
CA ASP A 49 -3.08 -13.00 -11.80
C ASP A 49 -4.16 -12.55 -12.77
N SER A 50 -4.76 -13.48 -13.53
CA SER A 50 -5.86 -13.17 -14.45
C SER A 50 -7.23 -13.01 -13.78
N ALA A 51 -7.38 -13.42 -12.51
CA ALA A 51 -8.66 -13.31 -11.79
C ALA A 51 -9.03 -11.84 -11.55
N LYS A 52 -10.20 -11.42 -12.04
CA LYS A 52 -10.75 -10.06 -11.87
C LYS A 52 -11.57 -10.00 -10.58
N LEU A 53 -10.91 -9.78 -9.44
CA LEU A 53 -11.59 -9.68 -8.13
C LEU A 53 -12.40 -8.38 -7.97
N SER A 54 -12.20 -7.39 -8.82
CA SER A 54 -12.93 -6.12 -8.86
C SER A 54 -14.14 -6.15 -9.82
N ASP A 55 -14.52 -7.32 -10.32
CA ASP A 55 -15.72 -7.44 -11.16
C ASP A 55 -16.97 -7.04 -10.39
N THR A 56 -17.76 -6.14 -10.96
CA THR A 56 -18.98 -5.62 -10.31
C THR A 56 -19.98 -6.72 -9.98
N ALA A 57 -20.12 -7.72 -10.84
CA ALA A 57 -21.05 -8.83 -10.61
C ALA A 57 -20.60 -9.69 -9.43
N LEU A 58 -19.28 -9.94 -9.33
CA LEU A 58 -18.67 -10.67 -8.23
C LEU A 58 -18.89 -9.93 -6.89
N LEU A 59 -18.60 -8.63 -6.84
CA LEU A 59 -18.78 -7.81 -5.64
C LEU A 59 -20.25 -7.73 -5.20
N LYS A 60 -21.17 -7.58 -6.16
CA LYS A 60 -22.62 -7.62 -5.86
C LYS A 60 -23.07 -8.96 -5.29
N ASN A 61 -22.60 -10.05 -5.88
CA ASN A 61 -22.95 -11.39 -5.41
C ASN A 61 -22.42 -11.63 -3.99
N GLU A 62 -21.17 -11.27 -3.71
CA GLU A 62 -20.59 -11.33 -2.37
C GLU A 62 -21.43 -10.54 -1.35
N TYR A 63 -21.78 -9.30 -1.69
CA TYR A 63 -22.63 -8.45 -0.84
C TYR A 63 -23.98 -9.10 -0.56
N LEU A 64 -24.68 -9.61 -1.58
CA LEU A 64 -26.00 -10.22 -1.43
C LEU A 64 -25.96 -11.48 -0.57
N GLN A 65 -24.95 -12.33 -0.76
CA GLN A 65 -24.74 -13.51 0.07
C GLN A 65 -24.50 -13.15 1.53
N LEU A 66 -23.66 -12.13 1.77
CA LEU A 66 -23.37 -11.68 3.12
C LEU A 66 -24.60 -11.02 3.78
N LYS A 67 -25.34 -10.17 3.04
CA LYS A 67 -26.60 -9.56 3.50
C LYS A 67 -27.64 -10.63 3.87
N GLN A 68 -27.79 -11.66 3.04
CA GLN A 68 -28.72 -12.77 3.30
C GLN A 68 -28.28 -13.58 4.54
N LYS A 69 -27.00 -13.89 4.66
CA LYS A 69 -26.43 -14.62 5.80
C LYS A 69 -26.64 -13.89 7.13
N LEU A 70 -26.50 -12.55 7.14
CA LEU A 70 -26.57 -11.74 8.34
C LEU A 70 -27.98 -11.20 8.65
N GLY A 71 -28.88 -11.20 7.67
CA GLY A 71 -30.23 -10.62 7.80
C GLY A 71 -30.24 -9.08 7.94
N LYS A 72 -29.13 -8.40 7.62
CA LYS A 72 -28.97 -6.95 7.72
C LYS A 72 -28.06 -6.44 6.61
N ILE A 73 -27.99 -5.12 6.41
CA ILE A 73 -26.95 -4.50 5.58
C ILE A 73 -25.60 -4.74 6.26
N PRO A 74 -24.65 -5.45 5.61
CA PRO A 74 -23.34 -5.71 6.20
C PRO A 74 -22.57 -4.43 6.50
N SER A 75 -21.91 -4.38 7.63
CA SER A 75 -20.92 -3.35 7.97
C SER A 75 -19.56 -3.65 7.30
N ILE A 76 -18.64 -2.69 7.34
CA ILE A 76 -17.26 -2.91 6.87
C ILE A 76 -16.59 -4.08 7.62
N PHE A 77 -16.85 -4.19 8.93
CA PHE A 77 -16.33 -5.27 9.77
C PHE A 77 -16.93 -6.65 9.44
N ASP A 78 -18.20 -6.68 9.04
CA ASP A 78 -18.84 -7.95 8.65
C ASP A 78 -18.11 -8.60 7.45
N PHE A 79 -17.56 -7.80 6.53
CA PHE A 79 -16.70 -8.32 5.46
C PHE A 79 -15.39 -8.90 5.98
N SER A 80 -14.78 -8.28 6.98
CA SER A 80 -13.53 -8.79 7.59
C SER A 80 -13.72 -10.11 8.31
N GLN A 81 -14.91 -10.33 8.89
CA GLN A 81 -15.20 -11.52 9.69
C GLN A 81 -15.85 -12.66 8.89
N PHE A 82 -16.71 -12.33 7.94
CA PHE A 82 -17.59 -13.30 7.29
C PHE A 82 -17.54 -13.27 5.75
N GLY A 83 -16.91 -12.25 5.16
CA GLY A 83 -16.81 -12.08 3.73
C GLY A 83 -15.69 -12.92 3.11
N SER A 84 -15.87 -13.32 1.85
CA SER A 84 -14.84 -13.99 1.05
C SER A 84 -13.98 -12.99 0.27
N ILE A 85 -14.46 -11.75 0.12
CA ILE A 85 -13.75 -10.68 -0.62
C ILE A 85 -13.49 -9.52 0.33
N ASP A 86 -12.24 -9.01 0.34
CA ASP A 86 -11.86 -7.86 1.12
C ASP A 86 -12.69 -6.63 0.72
N ILE A 87 -13.28 -5.94 1.70
CA ILE A 87 -14.07 -4.71 1.51
C ILE A 87 -13.31 -3.63 0.75
N LEU A 88 -11.97 -3.62 0.81
CA LEU A 88 -11.14 -2.68 0.04
C LEU A 88 -11.38 -2.79 -1.47
N LYS A 89 -11.81 -3.95 -2.00
CA LYS A 89 -12.17 -4.09 -3.42
C LYS A 89 -13.41 -3.28 -3.78
N PHE A 90 -14.37 -3.14 -2.85
CA PHE A 90 -15.51 -2.24 -3.01
C PHE A 90 -15.06 -0.77 -3.01
N LEU A 91 -14.16 -0.38 -2.10
CA LEU A 91 -13.62 0.98 -2.04
C LEU A 91 -12.86 1.33 -3.32
N ASP A 92 -12.01 0.43 -3.80
CA ASP A 92 -11.25 0.61 -5.05
C ASP A 92 -12.17 0.79 -6.26
N LYS A 93 -13.30 0.04 -6.33
CA LYS A 93 -14.25 0.08 -7.45
C LYS A 93 -15.25 1.22 -7.39
N PHE A 94 -15.79 1.49 -6.20
CA PHE A 94 -16.92 2.42 -6.01
C PHE A 94 -16.54 3.70 -5.27
N LYS A 95 -15.26 3.91 -4.95
CA LYS A 95 -14.69 5.01 -4.15
C LYS A 95 -15.01 4.90 -2.66
N THR A 96 -16.28 4.59 -2.30
CA THR A 96 -16.72 4.36 -0.93
C THR A 96 -17.69 3.18 -0.89
N TYR A 97 -17.81 2.55 0.26
CA TYR A 97 -18.84 1.54 0.48
C TYR A 97 -20.25 2.15 0.45
N HIS A 98 -20.38 3.39 0.93
CA HIS A 98 -21.59 4.20 0.82
C HIS A 98 -22.11 4.30 -0.64
N ASN A 99 -21.23 4.64 -1.60
CA ASN A 99 -21.60 4.72 -3.01
C ASN A 99 -22.04 3.38 -3.59
N PHE A 100 -21.42 2.28 -3.14
CA PHE A 100 -21.88 0.95 -3.53
C PHE A 100 -23.29 0.69 -3.00
N LEU A 101 -23.54 0.95 -1.71
CA LEU A 101 -24.85 0.74 -1.09
C LEU A 101 -25.94 1.61 -1.74
N GLN A 102 -25.67 2.90 -1.96
CA GLN A 102 -26.60 3.79 -2.66
C GLN A 102 -27.01 3.27 -4.04
N LYS A 103 -26.08 2.65 -4.74
CA LYS A 103 -26.33 2.16 -6.12
C LYS A 103 -27.04 0.81 -6.18
N TYR A 104 -26.76 -0.07 -5.22
CA TYR A 104 -27.15 -1.48 -5.34
C TYR A 104 -28.06 -2.00 -4.23
N ASP A 105 -28.23 -1.26 -3.13
CA ASP A 105 -29.13 -1.65 -2.04
C ASP A 105 -30.32 -0.69 -1.94
N LYS A 106 -31.53 -1.21 -2.19
CA LYS A 106 -32.78 -0.43 -2.14
C LYS A 106 -33.19 -0.05 -0.72
N ASP A 107 -32.74 -0.81 0.30
CA ASP A 107 -33.04 -0.58 1.71
C ASP A 107 -32.14 0.49 2.30
N TYR A 108 -31.06 0.87 1.59
CA TYR A 108 -30.11 1.88 2.02
C TYR A 108 -30.56 3.29 1.64
N THR A 109 -31.04 4.05 2.61
CA THR A 109 -31.64 5.37 2.40
C THR A 109 -30.77 6.55 2.82
N ILE A 110 -29.57 6.31 3.36
CA ILE A 110 -28.66 7.37 3.81
C ILE A 110 -28.21 8.21 2.59
N ARG A 111 -28.21 9.53 2.75
CA ARG A 111 -27.70 10.50 1.77
C ARG A 111 -26.81 11.50 2.49
N PHE A 112 -25.71 11.83 1.86
CA PHE A 112 -24.75 12.84 2.34
C PHE A 112 -24.72 14.02 1.38
N ASN A 113 -24.33 15.18 1.89
CA ASN A 113 -24.03 16.33 1.04
C ASN A 113 -22.66 16.16 0.34
N THR A 114 -22.39 17.03 -0.63
CA THR A 114 -21.17 16.95 -1.44
C THR A 114 -19.88 17.00 -0.63
N ILE A 115 -19.84 17.80 0.45
CA ILE A 115 -18.67 17.91 1.35
C ILE A 115 -18.46 16.58 2.11
N GLN A 116 -19.53 16.01 2.65
CA GLN A 116 -19.48 14.73 3.35
C GLN A 116 -19.06 13.59 2.41
N GLU A 117 -19.58 13.53 1.19
CA GLU A 117 -19.18 12.53 0.18
C GLU A 117 -17.70 12.67 -0.19
N GLU A 118 -17.21 13.89 -0.36
CA GLU A 118 -15.79 14.17 -0.65
C GLU A 118 -14.87 13.72 0.49
N ILE A 119 -15.21 14.07 1.73
CA ILE A 119 -14.46 13.67 2.92
C ILE A 119 -14.47 12.15 3.09
N LEU A 120 -15.65 11.50 2.95
CA LEU A 120 -15.79 10.05 3.07
C LEU A 120 -14.94 9.32 2.00
N TYR A 121 -14.94 9.85 0.77
CA TYR A 121 -14.09 9.31 -0.28
C TYR A 121 -12.60 9.49 0.02
N PHE A 122 -12.18 10.67 0.48
CA PHE A 122 -10.79 10.94 0.82
C PHE A 122 -10.29 9.98 1.92
N ILE A 123 -11.04 9.84 3.01
CA ILE A 123 -10.68 8.95 4.13
C ILE A 123 -10.64 7.49 3.66
N SER A 124 -11.62 7.05 2.87
CA SER A 124 -11.64 5.70 2.31
C SER A 124 -10.44 5.42 1.42
N TYR A 125 -10.10 6.35 0.55
CA TYR A 125 -8.99 6.24 -0.39
C TYR A 125 -7.62 6.28 0.28
N ARG A 126 -7.43 7.25 1.21
CA ARG A 126 -6.13 7.49 1.85
C ARG A 126 -5.83 6.57 3.02
N PHE A 127 -6.83 6.32 3.87
CA PHE A 127 -6.57 5.79 5.20
C PHE A 127 -7.20 4.42 5.46
N ALA A 128 -8.23 3.98 4.73
CA ALA A 128 -8.91 2.72 5.00
C ALA A 128 -8.01 1.48 4.95
N LYS A 129 -6.92 1.52 4.17
CA LYS A 129 -5.95 0.42 4.10
C LYS A 129 -5.14 0.24 5.40
N GLY A 130 -5.13 1.21 6.30
CA GLY A 130 -4.47 1.11 7.60
C GLY A 130 -2.93 1.11 7.53
N LYS A 131 -2.32 1.59 6.45
CA LYS A 131 -0.87 1.47 6.23
C LYS A 131 0.00 2.36 7.13
N ARG A 132 -0.57 3.43 7.71
CA ARG A 132 0.13 4.36 8.60
C ARG A 132 -0.75 4.76 9.77
N ILE A 133 -0.20 4.72 10.98
CA ILE A 133 -0.95 4.90 12.22
C ILE A 133 -1.24 6.37 12.56
N HIS A 134 -0.37 7.30 12.11
CA HIS A 134 -0.36 8.69 12.58
C HIS A 134 -1.67 9.42 12.26
N GLU A 135 -2.14 9.34 11.01
CA GLU A 135 -3.39 9.94 10.58
C GLU A 135 -4.61 9.29 11.26
N LEU A 136 -4.55 7.98 11.49
CA LEU A 136 -5.64 7.25 12.14
C LEU A 136 -5.83 7.71 13.59
N ILE A 137 -4.72 7.85 14.34
CA ILE A 137 -4.75 8.39 15.71
C ILE A 137 -5.28 9.82 15.68
N ALA A 138 -4.73 10.68 14.81
CA ALA A 138 -5.14 12.06 14.69
C ALA A 138 -6.64 12.19 14.42
N LEU A 139 -7.17 11.49 13.42
CA LEU A 139 -8.59 11.54 13.08
C LEU A 139 -9.47 10.99 14.22
N LYS A 140 -9.07 9.93 14.90
CA LYS A 140 -9.81 9.41 16.08
C LYS A 140 -9.83 10.40 17.24
N LEU A 141 -8.73 11.15 17.47
CA LEU A 141 -8.68 12.21 18.48
C LEU A 141 -9.57 13.40 18.09
N LEU A 142 -9.59 13.78 16.80
CA LEU A 142 -10.49 14.83 16.30
C LEU A 142 -11.96 14.47 16.47
N LEU A 143 -12.35 13.20 16.30
CA LEU A 143 -13.71 12.74 16.61
C LEU A 143 -14.08 12.92 18.09
N LYS A 144 -13.09 12.98 18.98
CA LYS A 144 -13.26 13.22 20.42
C LYS A 144 -13.11 14.69 20.83
N ASN A 145 -12.94 15.60 19.85
CA ASN A 145 -12.74 17.04 20.04
C ASN A 145 -11.55 17.37 20.99
N THR A 146 -10.40 16.70 20.81
CA THR A 146 -9.19 17.04 21.57
C THR A 146 -8.77 18.49 21.34
N SER A 147 -8.22 19.14 22.37
CA SER A 147 -7.64 20.49 22.31
C SER A 147 -6.12 20.50 22.18
N HIS A 148 -5.46 19.35 22.34
CA HIS A 148 -4.00 19.19 22.32
C HIS A 148 -3.57 18.07 21.37
N LEU A 149 -3.88 18.24 20.09
CA LEU A 149 -3.77 17.16 19.09
C LEU A 149 -2.37 16.58 18.99
N LEU A 150 -1.34 17.43 18.81
CA LEU A 150 0.04 16.94 18.61
C LEU A 150 0.60 16.30 19.89
N MET A 151 0.27 16.83 21.04
CA MET A 151 0.69 16.27 22.33
C MET A 151 0.05 14.90 22.56
N ASP A 152 -1.25 14.77 22.32
CA ASP A 152 -1.99 13.51 22.48
C ASP A 152 -1.51 12.44 21.51
N ILE A 153 -1.25 12.81 20.23
CA ILE A 153 -0.65 11.90 19.23
C ILE A 153 0.71 11.41 19.73
N LYS A 154 1.58 12.32 20.16
CA LYS A 154 2.93 11.96 20.65
C LYS A 154 2.84 10.99 21.83
N GLN A 155 1.97 11.27 22.78
CA GLN A 155 1.77 10.40 23.94
C GLN A 155 1.30 9.01 23.54
N ILE A 156 0.28 8.91 22.68
CA ILE A 156 -0.26 7.62 22.22
C ILE A 156 0.80 6.84 21.43
N LEU A 157 1.56 7.49 20.55
CA LEU A 157 2.61 6.84 19.77
C LEU A 157 3.68 6.24 20.68
N ILE A 158 4.14 6.97 21.69
CA ILE A 158 5.17 6.50 22.63
C ILE A 158 4.62 5.38 23.51
N THR A 159 3.46 5.58 24.14
CA THR A 159 2.95 4.66 25.19
C THR A 159 2.33 3.38 24.62
N LYS A 160 1.60 3.48 23.52
CA LYS A 160 0.86 2.35 22.94
C LYS A 160 1.57 1.67 21.78
N TYR A 161 2.27 2.45 20.95
CA TYR A 161 2.87 1.93 19.72
C TYR A 161 4.40 1.86 19.77
N HIS A 162 5.03 2.36 20.84
CA HIS A 162 6.49 2.41 21.00
C HIS A 162 7.21 3.07 19.83
N GLN A 163 6.64 4.16 19.32
CA GLN A 163 7.12 4.90 18.16
C GLN A 163 7.44 6.34 18.53
N GLU A 164 8.51 6.86 17.93
CA GLU A 164 8.87 8.27 18.06
C GLU A 164 7.94 9.16 17.20
N PHE A 165 7.71 10.38 17.66
CA PHE A 165 7.02 11.43 16.90
C PHE A 165 8.02 12.49 16.49
N THR A 166 8.74 12.24 15.40
CA THR A 166 9.78 13.13 14.87
C THR A 166 9.17 14.34 14.14
N GLU A 167 9.96 15.39 13.93
CA GLU A 167 9.52 16.56 13.16
C GLU A 167 9.13 16.22 11.72
N GLN A 168 9.82 15.27 11.08
CA GLN A 168 9.45 14.79 9.75
C GLN A 168 8.07 14.13 9.73
N ILE A 169 7.74 13.32 10.75
CA ILE A 169 6.42 12.71 10.90
C ILE A 169 5.36 13.79 11.10
N LYS A 170 5.62 14.77 11.98
CA LYS A 170 4.72 15.88 12.26
C LYS A 170 4.39 16.68 11.00
N VAL A 171 5.42 17.12 10.26
CA VAL A 171 5.24 17.86 9.01
C VAL A 171 4.43 17.06 7.98
N SER A 172 4.78 15.78 7.78
CA SER A 172 4.04 14.91 6.86
C SER A 172 2.58 14.71 7.30
N LEU A 173 2.33 14.50 8.59
CA LEU A 173 0.98 14.37 9.15
C LEU A 173 0.13 15.62 8.89
N ILE A 174 0.66 16.80 9.23
CA ILE A 174 -0.05 18.08 9.02
C ILE A 174 -0.40 18.25 7.54
N ARG A 175 0.55 18.01 6.64
CA ARG A 175 0.31 18.13 5.19
C ARG A 175 -0.75 17.16 4.68
N ASN A 176 -0.81 15.94 5.23
CA ASN A 176 -1.87 14.98 4.90
C ASN A 176 -3.24 15.44 5.39
N LEU A 177 -3.32 15.99 6.60
CA LEU A 177 -4.58 16.42 7.21
C LEU A 177 -5.06 17.80 6.75
N THR A 178 -4.24 18.56 6.02
CA THR A 178 -4.58 19.85 5.42
C THR A 178 -4.67 19.80 3.89
N ASN A 179 -4.66 18.60 3.29
CA ASN A 179 -4.66 18.37 1.84
C ASN A 179 -3.48 19.03 1.07
N LEU A 180 -2.35 19.27 1.77
CA LEU A 180 -1.14 19.86 1.18
C LEU A 180 -0.11 18.84 0.70
N PHE A 181 -0.33 17.56 0.98
CA PHE A 181 0.53 16.47 0.52
C PHE A 181 0.39 16.19 -0.98
N THR A 182 -0.75 16.53 -1.57
CA THR A 182 -1.12 16.23 -2.95
C THR A 182 -0.57 17.24 -3.96
N ILE A 183 -0.64 16.89 -5.24
CA ILE A 183 -0.38 17.82 -6.36
C ILE A 183 -1.67 18.58 -6.73
N SER A 184 -1.51 19.69 -7.42
CA SER A 184 -2.55 20.71 -7.69
C SER A 184 -3.93 20.17 -8.09
N ASN A 185 -3.98 19.21 -9.03
CA ASN A 185 -5.25 18.66 -9.50
C ASN A 185 -6.02 17.87 -8.43
N GLU A 186 -5.31 17.23 -7.50
CA GLU A 186 -5.94 16.53 -6.39
C GLU A 186 -6.31 17.47 -5.25
N GLN A 187 -5.53 18.52 -5.02
CA GLN A 187 -5.91 19.57 -4.07
C GLN A 187 -7.26 20.17 -4.44
N ALA A 188 -7.46 20.47 -5.73
CA ALA A 188 -8.74 20.96 -6.22
C ALA A 188 -9.88 19.94 -6.04
N LYS A 189 -9.61 18.65 -6.30
CA LYS A 189 -10.59 17.58 -6.17
C LYS A 189 -11.03 17.32 -4.73
N PHE A 190 -10.13 17.54 -3.76
CA PHE A 190 -10.35 17.30 -2.34
C PHE A 190 -10.23 18.59 -1.53
N SER A 191 -10.73 19.69 -2.09
CA SER A 191 -10.61 21.01 -1.49
C SER A 191 -11.26 21.15 -0.10
N ASN A 192 -12.27 20.31 0.18
CA ASN A 192 -12.95 20.26 1.48
C ASN A 192 -12.31 19.28 2.49
N CYS A 193 -11.28 18.52 2.07
CA CYS A 193 -10.62 17.55 2.93
C CYS A 193 -9.52 18.18 3.80
N ILE A 194 -9.91 19.19 4.57
CA ILE A 194 -9.09 19.86 5.57
C ILE A 194 -9.64 19.49 6.94
N PHE A 195 -8.88 18.64 7.66
CA PHE A 195 -9.34 18.05 8.93
C PHE A 195 -8.93 18.85 10.16
N ILE A 196 -7.84 19.61 10.05
CA ILE A 196 -7.26 20.39 11.13
C ILE A 196 -7.06 21.85 10.74
N LYS A 197 -7.10 22.73 11.73
CA LYS A 197 -6.67 24.11 11.63
C LYS A 197 -5.72 24.44 12.77
N GLU A 198 -4.83 25.37 12.54
CA GLU A 198 -3.88 25.86 13.53
C GLU A 198 -4.61 26.60 14.68
N ASN A 199 -4.15 26.36 15.89
CA ASN A 199 -4.65 27.01 17.10
C ASN A 199 -3.50 27.17 18.08
N ASP A 200 -3.04 28.40 18.27
CA ASP A 200 -1.81 28.72 19.02
C ASP A 200 -0.60 27.93 18.49
N ASN A 201 0.01 27.08 19.31
CA ASN A 201 1.14 26.24 18.91
C ASN A 201 0.74 24.77 18.63
N ASP A 202 -0.55 24.48 18.47
CA ASP A 202 -1.09 23.14 18.23
C ASP A 202 -2.16 23.19 17.13
N TYR A 203 -2.89 22.11 16.94
CA TYR A 203 -3.96 21.97 15.96
C TYR A 203 -5.24 21.48 16.61
N ILE A 204 -6.36 21.97 16.10
CA ILE A 204 -7.70 21.54 16.49
C ILE A 204 -8.48 21.11 15.24
N ILE A 205 -9.65 20.52 15.45
CA ILE A 205 -10.56 20.17 14.34
C ILE A 205 -10.93 21.39 13.51
N SER A 206 -10.90 21.27 12.19
CA SER A 206 -11.34 22.32 11.27
C SER A 206 -12.85 22.53 11.32
N ASP A 207 -13.31 23.74 10.97
CA ASP A 207 -14.74 24.07 10.95
C ASP A 207 -15.51 23.22 9.93
N ILE A 208 -14.91 22.97 8.77
CA ILE A 208 -15.50 22.12 7.71
C ILE A 208 -15.74 20.71 8.23
N PHE A 209 -14.70 20.08 8.80
CA PHE A 209 -14.83 18.71 9.31
C PHE A 209 -15.75 18.63 10.52
N LYS A 210 -15.67 19.59 11.43
CA LYS A 210 -16.56 19.69 12.60
C LYS A 210 -18.03 19.82 12.18
N SER A 211 -18.32 20.65 11.18
CA SER A 211 -19.68 20.80 10.64
C SER A 211 -20.18 19.51 9.98
N ALA A 212 -19.33 18.83 9.19
CA ALA A 212 -19.70 17.56 8.56
C ALA A 212 -20.07 16.47 9.59
N LEU A 213 -19.37 16.45 10.73
CA LEU A 213 -19.60 15.47 11.83
C LEU A 213 -20.87 15.73 12.65
N GLN A 214 -21.61 16.81 12.43
CA GLN A 214 -22.91 17.03 13.10
C GLN A 214 -23.98 16.03 12.63
N ASP A 215 -23.81 15.44 11.47
CA ASP A 215 -24.63 14.31 10.99
C ASP A 215 -24.16 13.02 11.67
N GLU A 216 -24.98 12.47 12.56
CA GLU A 216 -24.65 11.24 13.31
C GLU A 216 -24.36 10.04 12.39
N LYS A 217 -25.06 9.92 11.26
CA LYS A 217 -24.84 8.83 10.29
C LYS A 217 -23.49 8.97 9.61
N PHE A 218 -23.11 10.21 9.30
CA PHE A 218 -21.80 10.50 8.74
C PHE A 218 -20.69 10.24 9.77
N TYR A 219 -20.85 10.74 10.99
CA TYR A 219 -19.93 10.46 12.10
C TYR A 219 -19.70 8.95 12.28
N PHE A 220 -20.80 8.19 12.31
CA PHE A 220 -20.72 6.73 12.45
C PHE A 220 -19.90 6.08 11.34
N GLN A 221 -20.12 6.44 10.05
CA GLN A 221 -19.38 5.88 8.94
C GLN A 221 -17.89 6.24 8.97
N ILE A 222 -17.55 7.49 9.31
CA ILE A 222 -16.15 7.89 9.48
C ILE A 222 -15.50 7.09 10.60
N ASN A 223 -16.17 6.97 11.74
CA ASN A 223 -15.65 6.22 12.89
C ASN A 223 -15.42 4.74 12.55
N GLU A 224 -16.37 4.12 11.83
CA GLU A 224 -16.28 2.73 11.38
C GLU A 224 -15.07 2.49 10.47
N ILE A 225 -14.84 3.36 9.47
CA ILE A 225 -13.68 3.26 8.57
C ILE A 225 -12.37 3.40 9.35
N LEU A 226 -12.31 4.32 10.32
CA LEU A 226 -11.11 4.53 11.12
C LEU A 226 -10.82 3.34 12.04
N ASP A 227 -11.84 2.75 12.65
CA ASP A 227 -11.68 1.55 13.48
C ASP A 227 -11.24 0.35 12.65
N PHE A 228 -11.83 0.15 11.47
CA PHE A 228 -11.39 -0.85 10.49
C PHE A 228 -9.92 -0.64 10.08
N ALA A 229 -9.54 0.60 9.78
CA ALA A 229 -8.16 0.92 9.40
C ALA A 229 -7.17 0.68 10.54
N LEU A 230 -7.56 0.96 11.79
CA LEU A 230 -6.75 0.67 12.99
C LEU A 230 -6.56 -0.83 13.21
N GLU A 231 -7.61 -1.65 13.03
CA GLU A 231 -7.51 -3.10 13.09
C GLU A 231 -6.56 -3.63 12.00
N ARG A 232 -6.68 -3.13 10.77
CA ARG A 232 -5.77 -3.50 9.68
C ARG A 232 -4.33 -3.10 9.98
N TYR A 233 -4.11 -1.91 10.56
CA TYR A 233 -2.78 -1.50 10.97
C TYR A 233 -2.18 -2.49 11.97
N GLN A 234 -2.92 -2.86 13.00
CA GLN A 234 -2.46 -3.83 14.01
C GLN A 234 -2.17 -5.19 13.40
N LYS A 235 -3.01 -5.66 12.47
CA LYS A 235 -2.86 -6.97 11.84
C LYS A 235 -1.72 -7.04 10.85
N TYR A 236 -1.50 -6.00 10.03
CA TYR A 236 -0.64 -6.09 8.85
C TYR A 236 0.53 -5.11 8.83
N TYR A 237 0.46 -3.98 9.56
CA TYR A 237 1.39 -2.86 9.38
C TYR A 237 2.12 -2.40 10.64
N GLN A 238 1.89 -3.03 11.80
CA GLN A 238 2.58 -2.66 13.04
C GLN A 238 4.06 -3.07 13.05
N ASN A 239 4.43 -4.18 12.39
CA ASN A 239 5.78 -4.71 12.37
C ASN A 239 6.62 -4.01 11.28
N LYS A 240 7.00 -2.77 11.55
CA LYS A 240 7.71 -1.91 10.61
C LYS A 240 9.13 -2.38 10.33
N TYR A 241 9.58 -2.14 9.12
CA TYR A 241 10.96 -2.36 8.73
C TYR A 241 11.83 -1.20 9.19
N LYS A 242 12.75 -1.46 10.13
CA LYS A 242 13.65 -0.45 10.69
C LYS A 242 12.89 0.83 11.10
N ASN A 243 13.43 2.00 10.80
CA ASN A 243 12.84 3.31 11.12
C ASN A 243 11.91 3.84 10.00
N THR A 244 11.19 2.95 9.28
CA THR A 244 10.25 3.34 8.23
C THR A 244 8.80 3.07 8.65
N ASN A 245 7.82 3.55 7.87
CA ASN A 245 6.43 3.10 7.99
C ASN A 245 6.11 1.94 7.02
N LEU A 246 7.14 1.33 6.43
CA LEU A 246 7.00 0.19 5.52
C LEU A 246 7.12 -1.13 6.27
N VAL A 247 6.47 -2.16 5.77
CA VAL A 247 6.56 -3.54 6.28
C VAL A 247 7.07 -4.43 5.16
N LEU A 248 8.09 -5.25 5.44
CA LEU A 248 8.65 -6.17 4.44
C LEU A 248 7.55 -7.05 3.84
N TYR A 249 7.64 -7.23 2.52
CA TYR A 249 6.78 -8.08 1.72
C TYR A 249 5.32 -7.62 1.60
N GLN A 250 4.96 -6.47 2.20
CA GLN A 250 3.70 -5.80 1.90
C GLN A 250 3.80 -5.03 0.58
N LYS A 251 2.65 -4.72 0.00
CA LYS A 251 2.55 -4.04 -1.30
C LYS A 251 2.17 -2.58 -1.16
N TYR A 252 2.82 -1.76 -1.99
CA TYR A 252 2.64 -0.32 -1.98
C TYR A 252 2.59 0.27 -3.38
N THR A 253 1.75 1.28 -3.56
CA THR A 253 1.75 2.13 -4.75
C THR A 253 2.85 3.19 -4.64
N TYR A 254 3.21 3.84 -5.75
CA TYR A 254 4.14 4.99 -5.74
C TYR A 254 3.74 6.08 -4.74
N GLU A 255 2.45 6.42 -4.71
CA GLU A 255 1.93 7.44 -3.83
C GLU A 255 2.03 7.06 -2.35
N GLU A 256 1.67 5.82 -2.02
CA GLU A 256 1.78 5.32 -0.65
C GLU A 256 3.23 5.33 -0.16
N VAL A 257 4.20 5.02 -1.03
CA VAL A 257 5.63 5.09 -0.67
C VAL A 257 6.05 6.51 -0.33
N CYS A 258 5.61 7.53 -1.07
CA CYS A 258 5.93 8.92 -0.76
C CYS A 258 5.50 9.28 0.66
N TYR A 259 4.25 9.01 1.05
CA TYR A 259 3.80 9.42 2.38
C TYR A 259 4.31 8.51 3.51
N LEU A 260 4.54 7.21 3.25
CA LEU A 260 5.11 6.28 4.22
C LEU A 260 6.58 6.55 4.53
N LEU A 261 7.31 7.17 3.61
CA LEU A 261 8.65 7.68 3.81
C LEU A 261 8.70 9.11 4.35
N ASN A 262 7.56 9.67 4.79
CA ASN A 262 7.43 11.01 5.35
C ASN A 262 7.83 12.14 4.39
N TRP A 263 7.67 11.95 3.09
CA TRP A 263 7.96 12.99 2.11
C TRP A 263 7.05 14.20 2.31
N PRO A 264 7.54 15.42 2.05
CA PRO A 264 6.72 16.62 2.24
C PRO A 264 5.55 16.72 1.25
N GLN A 265 5.66 16.07 0.08
CA GLN A 265 4.60 15.96 -0.91
C GLN A 265 4.78 14.72 -1.78
N LYS A 266 3.72 14.27 -2.43
CA LYS A 266 3.83 13.19 -3.41
C LYS A 266 4.43 13.69 -4.73
N ILE A 267 5.07 12.79 -5.44
CA ILE A 267 5.64 13.02 -6.76
C ILE A 267 4.72 12.40 -7.82
N ASN A 268 4.70 12.98 -9.00
CA ASN A 268 4.00 12.38 -10.13
C ASN A 268 4.56 10.98 -10.40
N PRO A 269 3.71 9.94 -10.55
CA PRO A 269 4.17 8.57 -10.79
C PRO A 269 5.12 8.43 -11.98
N ASN A 270 4.94 9.23 -13.04
CA ASN A 270 5.83 9.21 -14.20
C ASN A 270 7.25 9.68 -13.87
N ALA A 271 7.40 10.69 -13.00
CA ALA A 271 8.70 11.16 -12.53
C ALA A 271 9.36 10.15 -11.58
N MET A 272 8.55 9.38 -10.86
CA MET A 272 9.00 8.38 -9.89
C MET A 272 9.35 7.03 -10.52
N ALA A 273 8.94 6.78 -11.77
CA ALA A 273 9.22 5.52 -12.46
C ALA A 273 10.72 5.20 -12.48
N GLY A 274 11.07 3.99 -12.09
CA GLY A 274 12.44 3.54 -11.86
C GLY A 274 12.96 3.92 -10.46
N TYR A 275 13.24 5.17 -10.19
CA TYR A 275 13.66 5.65 -8.87
C TYR A 275 13.50 7.18 -8.78
N PHE A 276 13.46 7.69 -7.55
CA PHE A 276 13.46 9.13 -7.29
C PHE A 276 14.15 9.41 -5.94
N TYR A 277 15.10 10.34 -5.93
CA TYR A 277 15.77 10.78 -4.70
C TYR A 277 15.02 11.96 -4.08
N GLU A 278 14.61 11.81 -2.83
CA GLU A 278 14.00 12.88 -2.03
C GLU A 278 15.04 13.40 -1.01
N LYS A 279 15.39 14.69 -1.18
CA LYS A 279 16.51 15.31 -0.45
C LYS A 279 16.23 15.58 1.03
N THR A 280 14.97 15.81 1.42
CA THR A 280 14.61 16.16 2.81
C THR A 280 14.69 14.95 3.73
N THR A 281 14.34 13.77 3.21
CA THR A 281 14.36 12.51 3.96
C THR A 281 15.57 11.65 3.64
N HIS A 282 16.40 12.05 2.68
CA HIS A 282 17.53 11.26 2.17
C HIS A 282 17.13 9.84 1.74
N THR A 283 15.93 9.69 1.16
CA THR A 283 15.40 8.40 0.72
C THR A 283 15.30 8.30 -0.79
N MET A 284 15.58 7.10 -1.30
CA MET A 284 15.52 6.80 -2.74
C MET A 284 14.82 5.45 -2.96
N PRO A 285 13.49 5.42 -3.12
CA PRO A 285 12.81 4.21 -3.53
C PRO A 285 13.16 3.86 -4.97
N VAL A 286 13.46 2.58 -5.20
CA VAL A 286 13.81 1.98 -6.48
C VAL A 286 12.69 1.02 -6.88
N PHE A 287 12.01 1.29 -7.98
CA PHE A 287 10.88 0.53 -8.47
C PHE A 287 11.24 -0.27 -9.71
N ILE A 288 11.06 -1.57 -9.64
CA ILE A 288 11.38 -2.49 -10.72
C ILE A 288 10.12 -3.22 -11.18
N ASN A 289 9.78 -3.08 -12.46
CA ASN A 289 8.89 -3.99 -13.15
C ASN A 289 9.75 -5.19 -13.58
N TYR A 290 9.63 -6.29 -12.85
CA TYR A 290 10.46 -7.48 -13.05
C TYR A 290 9.84 -8.40 -14.10
N ILE A 291 10.52 -8.54 -15.23
CA ILE A 291 10.19 -9.54 -16.26
C ILE A 291 11.25 -10.63 -16.13
N ALA A 292 10.82 -11.84 -15.76
CA ALA A 292 11.75 -12.96 -15.66
C ALA A 292 12.45 -13.17 -17.04
N PRO A 293 13.79 -13.38 -17.06
CA PRO A 293 14.53 -13.48 -18.29
C PRO A 293 14.00 -14.65 -19.14
N ASP A 294 13.45 -14.35 -20.31
CA ASP A 294 13.17 -15.34 -21.36
C ASP A 294 14.36 -15.35 -22.30
N LYS A 295 14.88 -16.54 -22.62
CA LYS A 295 16.02 -16.72 -23.54
C LYS A 295 15.83 -16.09 -24.92
N LYS A 296 14.62 -15.65 -25.25
CA LYS A 296 14.25 -15.02 -26.53
C LYS A 296 14.14 -13.49 -26.50
N ARG A 297 14.14 -12.86 -25.33
CA ARG A 297 14.08 -11.38 -25.21
C ARG A 297 15.41 -10.82 -24.75
N VAL A 298 15.99 -10.05 -25.63
CA VAL A 298 17.34 -9.51 -25.57
C VAL A 298 17.45 -8.32 -24.60
N ASP A 299 18.55 -8.30 -23.86
CA ASP A 299 19.47 -7.18 -23.58
C ASP A 299 19.20 -6.22 -22.42
N TYR A 300 18.01 -6.09 -21.82
CA TYR A 300 17.78 -5.12 -20.71
C TYR A 300 16.83 -5.67 -19.64
N THR A 301 17.07 -6.87 -19.15
CA THR A 301 16.23 -7.46 -18.11
C THR A 301 16.86 -7.22 -16.75
N ASN A 302 16.11 -6.59 -15.84
CA ASN A 302 16.44 -6.67 -14.42
C ASN A 302 16.43 -8.14 -14.01
N GLU A 303 17.45 -8.61 -13.29
CA GLU A 303 17.62 -10.03 -13.01
C GLU A 303 18.01 -10.27 -11.55
N PHE A 304 17.25 -11.13 -10.87
CA PHE A 304 17.68 -11.70 -9.59
C PHE A 304 18.78 -12.73 -9.85
N LEU A 305 19.98 -12.45 -9.39
CA LEU A 305 21.11 -13.41 -9.39
C LEU A 305 21.01 -14.38 -8.22
N SER A 306 20.39 -13.95 -7.13
CA SER A 306 20.05 -14.75 -5.95
C SER A 306 18.92 -14.05 -5.17
N ASN A 307 18.46 -14.64 -4.08
CA ASN A 307 17.50 -14.00 -3.20
C ASN A 307 18.03 -12.76 -2.44
N THR A 308 19.33 -12.45 -2.60
CA THR A 308 20.00 -11.28 -2.00
C THR A 308 20.65 -10.35 -3.01
N LEU A 309 20.67 -10.72 -4.28
CA LEU A 309 21.34 -9.94 -5.34
C LEU A 309 20.43 -9.75 -6.55
N ILE A 310 20.30 -8.49 -6.99
CA ILE A 310 19.52 -8.13 -8.18
C ILE A 310 20.32 -7.15 -9.04
N THR A 311 20.34 -7.39 -10.36
CA THR A 311 20.82 -6.40 -11.33
C THR A 311 19.65 -5.53 -11.80
N ALA A 312 19.90 -4.23 -11.92
CA ALA A 312 18.95 -3.27 -12.43
C ALA A 312 19.63 -2.28 -13.38
N TYR A 313 18.82 -1.56 -14.16
CA TYR A 313 19.30 -0.51 -15.05
C TYR A 313 18.86 0.86 -14.56
N SER A 314 19.71 1.87 -14.76
CA SER A 314 19.37 3.27 -14.52
C SER A 314 18.19 3.70 -15.41
N LYS A 315 17.68 4.91 -15.20
CA LYS A 315 16.84 5.55 -16.21
C LYS A 315 17.64 5.77 -17.50
N SER A 316 16.97 5.74 -18.65
CA SER A 316 17.63 6.00 -19.95
C SER A 316 18.27 7.40 -19.96
N ASN A 317 19.31 7.56 -20.78
CA ASN A 317 20.09 8.80 -20.93
C ASN A 317 20.78 9.25 -19.61
N ARG A 318 21.21 8.30 -18.77
CA ARG A 318 22.00 8.58 -17.56
C ARG A 318 23.46 8.21 -17.79
N LYS A 319 24.33 9.16 -17.44
CA LYS A 319 25.78 8.97 -17.46
C LYS A 319 26.28 8.48 -16.10
N LEU A 320 27.50 7.92 -16.08
CA LEU A 320 28.11 7.42 -14.84
C LEU A 320 28.40 8.52 -13.79
N ASP A 321 28.51 9.78 -14.23
CA ASP A 321 28.72 10.96 -13.38
C ASP A 321 27.44 11.73 -13.04
N SER A 322 26.27 11.21 -13.46
CA SER A 322 24.98 11.83 -13.16
C SER A 322 24.71 11.90 -11.65
N SER A 323 23.85 12.82 -11.22
CA SER A 323 23.43 12.94 -9.82
C SER A 323 22.82 11.64 -9.30
N ASP A 324 22.08 10.93 -10.15
CA ASP A 324 21.48 9.63 -9.81
C ASP A 324 22.56 8.59 -9.44
N ALA A 325 23.63 8.48 -10.27
CA ALA A 325 24.73 7.57 -10.00
C ALA A 325 25.44 7.93 -8.69
N LYS A 326 25.67 9.24 -8.44
CA LYS A 326 26.28 9.72 -7.19
C LYS A 326 25.43 9.34 -5.97
N HIS A 327 24.11 9.61 -6.00
CA HIS A 327 23.22 9.25 -4.89
C HIS A 327 23.16 7.74 -4.63
N ILE A 328 23.30 6.91 -5.67
CA ILE A 328 23.27 5.45 -5.55
C ILE A 328 24.59 4.93 -4.99
N TYR A 329 25.72 5.29 -5.59
CA TYR A 329 27.03 4.72 -5.24
C TYR A 329 27.68 5.36 -4.02
N ASN A 330 27.32 6.61 -3.71
CA ASN A 330 27.74 7.31 -2.49
C ASN A 330 26.71 7.19 -1.35
N ALA A 331 25.73 6.31 -1.45
CA ALA A 331 24.61 6.23 -0.51
C ALA A 331 25.08 6.14 0.94
N ASN A 332 26.06 5.28 1.25
CA ASN A 332 26.60 5.15 2.61
C ASN A 332 27.30 6.44 3.10
N LYS A 333 28.04 7.12 2.22
CA LYS A 333 28.75 8.37 2.54
C LYS A 333 27.77 9.53 2.76
N GLU A 334 26.72 9.59 1.97
CA GLU A 334 25.70 10.63 2.01
C GLU A 334 24.53 10.28 2.94
N GLN A 335 24.58 9.12 3.59
CA GLN A 335 23.53 8.57 4.45
C GLN A 335 22.18 8.42 3.73
N ASN A 336 22.21 8.24 2.40
CA ASN A 336 21.02 7.98 1.61
C ASN A 336 20.50 6.57 1.86
N LYS A 337 19.19 6.39 1.96
CA LYS A 337 18.54 5.11 2.13
C LYS A 337 17.85 4.70 0.83
N LEU A 338 18.33 3.63 0.22
CA LEU A 338 17.76 3.06 -0.99
C LEU A 338 16.82 1.91 -0.61
N TYR A 339 15.59 1.92 -1.13
CA TYR A 339 14.56 0.94 -0.82
C TYR A 339 14.03 0.27 -2.09
N LEU A 340 14.03 -1.06 -2.12
CA LEU A 340 13.64 -1.84 -3.29
C LEU A 340 12.14 -2.19 -3.29
N PHE A 341 11.50 -1.89 -4.41
CA PHE A 341 10.11 -2.22 -4.70
C PHE A 341 10.01 -2.96 -6.02
N VAL A 342 9.46 -4.18 -6.00
CA VAL A 342 9.42 -5.04 -7.19
C VAL A 342 8.00 -5.54 -7.45
N ARG A 343 7.59 -5.56 -8.70
CA ARG A 343 6.37 -6.24 -9.14
C ARG A 343 6.60 -6.97 -10.45
N LYS A 344 5.83 -8.03 -10.71
CA LYS A 344 5.65 -8.54 -12.06
C LYS A 344 4.76 -7.60 -12.86
N PRO A 345 5.08 -7.28 -14.12
CA PRO A 345 4.10 -6.69 -15.02
C PRO A 345 2.95 -7.68 -15.15
N SER A 346 1.76 -7.28 -14.77
CA SER A 346 0.57 -8.07 -14.99
C SER A 346 -0.26 -7.40 -16.08
N GLU A 347 -1.02 -8.21 -16.83
CA GLU A 347 -2.06 -7.70 -17.72
C GLU A 347 -3.20 -7.03 -16.93
N ASP A 348 -3.23 -7.24 -15.63
CA ASP A 348 -4.14 -6.60 -14.69
C ASP A 348 -3.75 -5.12 -14.53
N LYS A 349 -4.41 -4.25 -15.28
CA LYS A 349 -4.23 -2.79 -15.22
C LYS A 349 -4.50 -2.22 -13.81
N GLU A 350 -5.12 -2.99 -12.92
CA GLU A 350 -5.40 -2.63 -11.54
C GLU A 350 -4.21 -2.93 -10.60
N ALA A 351 -3.26 -3.77 -11.01
CA ALA A 351 -2.07 -4.11 -10.21
C ALA A 351 -1.03 -2.97 -10.23
N LYS A 352 -1.30 -1.92 -9.47
CA LYS A 352 -0.42 -0.75 -9.35
C LYS A 352 0.63 -0.89 -8.25
N GLU A 353 0.52 -1.91 -7.41
CA GLU A 353 1.31 -2.07 -6.20
C GLU A 353 2.56 -2.92 -6.43
N PHE A 354 3.63 -2.59 -5.68
CA PHE A 354 4.93 -3.27 -5.69
C PHE A 354 5.19 -3.91 -4.33
N TYR A 355 5.77 -5.10 -4.29
CA TYR A 355 6.31 -5.68 -3.07
C TYR A 355 7.49 -4.87 -2.55
N PHE A 356 7.47 -4.49 -1.30
CA PHE A 356 8.62 -3.90 -0.63
C PHE A 356 9.58 -5.01 -0.18
N LEU A 357 10.81 -4.98 -0.67
CA LEU A 357 11.81 -6.01 -0.42
C LEU A 357 12.94 -5.56 0.53
N GLY A 358 12.85 -4.35 1.09
CA GLY A 358 13.81 -3.84 2.07
C GLY A 358 14.83 -2.85 1.51
N GLU A 359 15.84 -2.57 2.31
CA GLU A 359 16.96 -1.69 1.97
C GLU A 359 17.93 -2.40 1.02
N ILE A 360 18.49 -1.63 0.09
CA ILE A 360 19.48 -2.12 -0.88
C ILE A 360 20.73 -1.24 -0.89
N THR A 361 21.85 -1.81 -1.28
CA THR A 361 23.13 -1.11 -1.46
C THR A 361 23.72 -1.48 -2.81
N ALA A 362 24.17 -0.48 -3.58
CA ALA A 362 24.89 -0.71 -4.82
C ALA A 362 26.26 -1.35 -4.53
N GLN A 363 26.62 -2.35 -5.34
CA GLN A 363 27.90 -3.06 -5.25
C GLN A 363 28.80 -2.66 -6.42
N GLY A 364 30.11 -2.59 -6.16
CA GLY A 364 31.11 -2.28 -7.18
C GLY A 364 30.99 -0.84 -7.72
N ASN A 365 31.35 -0.67 -8.98
CA ASN A 365 31.26 0.59 -9.71
C ASN A 365 30.16 0.53 -10.79
N PRO A 366 29.59 1.69 -11.19
CA PRO A 366 28.63 1.71 -12.28
C PRO A 366 29.26 1.28 -13.60
N GLU A 367 28.58 0.36 -14.30
CA GLU A 367 29.01 -0.12 -15.62
C GLU A 367 28.12 0.50 -16.70
N PHE A 368 28.73 1.21 -17.66
CA PHE A 368 27.95 1.76 -18.77
C PHE A 368 27.35 0.65 -19.62
N ALA A 369 26.09 0.76 -19.95
CA ALA A 369 25.33 -0.16 -20.78
C ALA A 369 24.96 0.50 -22.14
N PRO A 370 25.82 0.41 -23.17
CA PRO A 370 25.69 1.19 -24.41
C PRO A 370 24.36 0.99 -25.13
N LYS A 371 23.90 -0.25 -25.19
CA LYS A 371 22.64 -0.60 -25.86
C LYS A 371 21.41 0.02 -25.18
N TYR A 372 21.47 0.28 -23.87
CA TYR A 372 20.40 0.90 -23.06
C TYR A 372 20.56 2.42 -22.96
N ASN A 373 21.75 2.93 -23.29
CA ASN A 373 22.12 4.33 -23.07
C ASN A 373 21.95 4.78 -21.60
N GLY A 374 22.51 4.00 -20.70
CA GLY A 374 22.47 4.18 -19.26
C GLY A 374 23.54 3.35 -18.56
N PHE A 375 23.38 3.04 -17.29
CA PHE A 375 24.30 2.18 -16.57
C PHE A 375 23.60 1.03 -15.86
N LYS A 376 24.30 -0.08 -15.73
CA LYS A 376 23.88 -1.27 -15.00
C LYS A 376 24.32 -1.15 -13.55
N ILE A 377 23.49 -1.60 -12.63
CA ILE A 377 23.72 -1.54 -11.20
C ILE A 377 23.51 -2.93 -10.62
N LEU A 378 24.45 -3.39 -9.82
CA LEU A 378 24.27 -4.56 -8.98
C LEU A 378 23.86 -4.10 -7.59
N TYR A 379 22.66 -4.48 -7.14
CA TYR A 379 22.18 -4.21 -5.80
C TYR A 379 22.27 -5.46 -4.93
N LYS A 380 22.78 -5.28 -3.71
CA LYS A 380 22.68 -6.25 -2.62
C LYS A 380 21.54 -5.85 -1.69
N LEU A 381 20.66 -6.79 -1.40
CA LEU A 381 19.58 -6.62 -0.42
C LEU A 381 20.12 -6.85 0.99
N ASP A 382 19.69 -6.03 1.92
CA ASP A 382 20.00 -6.17 3.35
C ASP A 382 19.33 -7.42 3.96
N THR A 383 18.14 -7.74 3.50
CA THR A 383 17.37 -8.92 3.91
C THR A 383 17.09 -9.82 2.71
N PRO A 384 17.35 -11.14 2.80
CA PRO A 384 17.01 -12.06 1.71
C PRO A 384 15.52 -12.04 1.37
N VAL A 385 15.18 -12.05 0.09
CA VAL A 385 13.78 -12.11 -0.34
C VAL A 385 13.17 -13.43 0.15
N ARG A 386 11.98 -13.34 0.75
CA ARG A 386 11.23 -14.52 1.23
C ARG A 386 10.96 -15.49 0.08
N ALA A 387 11.11 -16.78 0.33
CA ALA A 387 11.13 -17.81 -0.69
C ALA A 387 9.89 -17.82 -1.61
N ASP A 388 8.70 -17.63 -1.07
CA ASP A 388 7.45 -17.59 -1.82
C ASP A 388 7.37 -16.40 -2.79
N ILE A 389 7.84 -15.23 -2.35
CA ILE A 389 7.89 -14.02 -3.18
C ILE A 389 8.98 -14.15 -4.25
N PHE A 390 10.14 -14.69 -3.87
CA PHE A 390 11.23 -14.94 -4.81
C PHE A 390 10.79 -15.91 -5.91
N ASP A 391 10.18 -17.04 -5.54
CA ASP A 391 9.63 -18.02 -6.49
C ASP A 391 8.57 -17.38 -7.41
N TYR A 392 7.61 -16.62 -6.83
CA TYR A 392 6.60 -15.92 -7.61
C TYR A 392 7.20 -14.93 -8.61
N LEU A 393 8.14 -14.09 -8.17
CA LEU A 393 8.74 -13.07 -9.03
C LEU A 393 9.58 -13.71 -10.15
N THR A 394 10.37 -14.76 -9.85
CA THR A 394 11.30 -15.37 -10.80
C THR A 394 10.69 -16.46 -11.69
N THR A 395 9.49 -16.95 -11.38
CA THR A 395 8.79 -17.90 -12.22
C THR A 395 8.34 -17.25 -13.54
N ILE A 396 8.75 -17.82 -14.67
CA ILE A 396 8.37 -17.34 -16.01
C ILE A 396 6.88 -17.61 -16.22
N THR A 397 6.09 -16.57 -16.52
CA THR A 397 4.73 -16.71 -17.04
C THR A 397 4.80 -16.92 -18.54
N VAL A 398 4.41 -18.09 -19.01
CA VAL A 398 4.35 -18.45 -20.46
C VAL A 398 3.10 -17.87 -21.07
#